data_f6e6739c7904a621ac912ed2c267f824
#
_entry.id   f6e6739c7904a621ac912ed2c267f824
#
_cell.length_a   1.000
_cell.length_b   1.000
_cell.length_c   1.000
_cell.angle_alpha   90.00
_cell.angle_beta   90.00
_cell.angle_gamma   90.00
#
_symmetry.space_group_name_H-M   'P 1'
#
loop_
_entity.id
_entity.type
_entity.pdbx_description
1 polymer ?
#
loop_
_entity_poly.entity_id
_entity_poly.type
_entity_poly.pdbx_seq_one_letter_code
_entity_poly.pdbx_strand_id
1 'polypeptide(L)'
;TRITDRAGFFSKSATIKLIEQIKRYDPDVIHLHNLHGYYINVEILFNYLKSSGKPVVWTLHDCWAFTGHCCHFSAIKCDRWKTQCHDCPQRHSYPASYVDRSESNYLRKKQLFTDVKDMHIVTVSKWLEDITRQSYLSQYPIETIYNGIDTSIFKPTKSNIKEKLGIKNRKIILGVASTWSINKGLKDFIELNKLITSDYVIVLVGLSKQQIKKLPNNIIGLSRTKDVNELVEFYS
;
A
#
# COMPACT_ATOMS: atom_id res chain seq x y z
N THR A 1 16.01 3.12 -10.95
CA THR A 1 15.93 2.97 -9.49
C THR A 1 16.59 1.70 -8.99
N ARG A 2 16.46 0.56 -9.67
CA ARG A 2 17.10 -0.72 -9.25
C ARG A 2 18.62 -0.64 -9.08
N ILE A 3 19.29 0.17 -9.91
CA ILE A 3 20.76 0.34 -9.86
C ILE A 3 21.18 1.37 -8.81
N THR A 4 20.31 2.31 -8.44
CA THR A 4 20.68 3.49 -7.64
C THR A 4 19.99 3.56 -6.29
N ASP A 5 19.02 2.72 -6.00
CA ASP A 5 18.17 2.75 -4.78
C ASP A 5 17.62 4.14 -4.44
N ARG A 6 17.19 4.89 -5.46
CA ARG A 6 16.67 6.26 -5.30
C ARG A 6 15.22 6.40 -5.76
N ALA A 7 14.33 5.55 -5.24
CA ALA A 7 12.90 5.71 -5.46
C ALA A 7 12.43 7.08 -4.93
N GLY A 8 11.63 7.81 -5.71
CA GLY A 8 11.15 9.15 -5.35
C GLY A 8 12.12 10.30 -5.64
N PHE A 9 13.37 10.05 -6.10
CA PHE A 9 14.37 11.10 -6.36
C PHE A 9 14.65 11.33 -7.86
N PHE A 10 13.90 10.69 -8.74
CA PHE A 10 13.99 10.90 -10.20
C PHE A 10 12.86 11.83 -10.70
N SER A 11 12.61 11.85 -11.99
CA SER A 11 11.50 12.61 -12.61
C SER A 11 11.56 14.12 -12.39
N LYS A 12 12.76 14.71 -12.36
CA LYS A 12 12.98 16.15 -12.10
C LYS A 12 12.17 17.05 -13.03
N SER A 13 12.30 16.85 -14.34
CA SER A 13 11.62 17.66 -15.36
C SER A 13 10.09 17.61 -15.22
N ALA A 14 9.52 16.41 -15.01
CA ALA A 14 8.08 16.25 -14.80
C ALA A 14 7.62 16.97 -13.51
N THR A 15 8.42 16.90 -12.43
CA THR A 15 8.08 17.56 -11.17
C THR A 15 8.14 19.08 -11.28
N ILE A 16 9.13 19.63 -12.01
CA ILE A 16 9.19 21.08 -12.26
C ILE A 16 7.94 21.55 -13.00
N LYS A 17 7.54 20.86 -14.07
CA LYS A 17 6.30 21.17 -14.80
C LYS A 17 5.06 21.07 -13.92
N LEU A 18 4.98 20.07 -13.04
CA LEU A 18 3.89 19.94 -12.08
C LEU A 18 3.84 21.15 -11.13
N ILE A 19 4.98 21.61 -10.61
CA ILE A 19 5.04 22.79 -9.73
C ILE A 19 4.58 24.05 -10.46
N GLU A 20 4.95 24.23 -11.73
CA GLU A 20 4.45 25.33 -12.55
C GLU A 20 2.93 25.29 -12.73
N GLN A 21 2.36 24.09 -12.87
CA GLN A 21 0.90 23.89 -12.92
C GLN A 21 0.24 24.20 -11.57
N ILE A 22 0.83 23.73 -10.46
CA ILE A 22 0.32 24.04 -9.11
C ILE A 22 0.32 25.54 -8.87
N LYS A 23 1.39 26.25 -9.22
CA LYS A 23 1.49 27.72 -9.09
C LYS A 23 0.44 28.45 -9.92
N ARG A 24 0.13 27.98 -11.13
CA ARG A 24 -0.91 28.59 -11.99
C ARG A 24 -2.31 28.30 -11.52
N TYR A 25 -2.54 27.09 -10.98
CA TYR A 25 -3.83 26.67 -10.44
C TYR A 25 -4.12 27.34 -9.09
N ASP A 26 -3.07 27.63 -8.33
CA ASP A 26 -3.07 28.29 -7.01
C ASP A 26 -4.05 27.64 -6.00
N PRO A 27 -3.90 26.33 -5.70
CA PRO A 27 -4.82 25.62 -4.82
C PRO A 27 -4.77 26.18 -3.39
N ASP A 28 -5.89 26.09 -2.67
CA ASP A 28 -5.94 26.41 -1.23
C ASP A 28 -5.24 25.35 -0.38
N VAL A 29 -5.30 24.09 -0.79
CA VAL A 29 -4.70 22.93 -0.10
C VAL A 29 -4.03 22.00 -1.11
N ILE A 30 -2.88 21.44 -0.74
CA ILE A 30 -2.18 20.41 -1.54
C ILE A 30 -2.33 19.07 -0.84
N HIS A 31 -3.01 18.11 -1.49
CA HIS A 31 -3.18 16.76 -0.96
C HIS A 31 -2.22 15.79 -1.61
N LEU A 32 -1.37 15.16 -0.80
CA LEU A 32 -0.36 14.19 -1.24
C LEU A 32 -0.80 12.76 -0.91
N HIS A 33 -0.42 11.84 -1.77
CA HIS A 33 -0.57 10.39 -1.58
C HIS A 33 0.77 9.67 -1.82
N ASN A 34 0.79 8.51 -2.46
CA ASN A 34 1.97 7.70 -2.70
C ASN A 34 3.02 8.40 -3.58
N LEU A 35 4.10 8.91 -2.98
CA LEU A 35 5.16 9.67 -3.67
C LEU A 35 6.29 8.79 -4.23
N HIS A 36 6.32 7.50 -3.94
CA HIS A 36 7.39 6.58 -4.38
C HIS A 36 7.16 5.91 -5.74
N GLY A 37 6.09 6.28 -6.46
CA GLY A 37 5.64 5.64 -7.70
C GLY A 37 6.44 5.97 -8.97
N TYR A 38 7.70 6.44 -8.88
CA TYR A 38 8.60 6.77 -9.99
C TYR A 38 8.17 7.92 -10.90
N TYR A 39 7.17 8.71 -10.54
CA TYR A 39 6.60 9.79 -11.32
C TYR A 39 6.97 11.19 -10.81
N ILE A 40 7.50 11.30 -9.59
CA ILE A 40 7.79 12.57 -8.93
C ILE A 40 9.21 12.59 -8.34
N ASN A 41 9.78 13.78 -8.21
CA ASN A 41 11.01 14.05 -7.45
C ASN A 41 10.63 14.71 -6.12
N VAL A 42 10.74 13.97 -5.02
CA VAL A 42 10.31 14.44 -3.71
C VAL A 42 11.14 15.62 -3.18
N GLU A 43 12.41 15.73 -3.57
CA GLU A 43 13.27 16.85 -3.15
C GLU A 43 12.77 18.17 -3.75
N ILE A 44 12.48 18.19 -5.05
CA ILE A 44 11.95 19.36 -5.74
C ILE A 44 10.57 19.70 -5.20
N LEU A 45 9.72 18.69 -5.00
CA LEU A 45 8.38 18.88 -4.47
C LEU A 45 8.42 19.48 -3.05
N PHE A 46 9.16 18.89 -2.11
CA PHE A 46 9.17 19.33 -0.72
C PHE A 46 9.86 20.68 -0.53
N ASN A 47 10.88 21.00 -1.34
CA ASN A 47 11.45 22.35 -1.37
C ASN A 47 10.39 23.39 -1.77
N TYR A 48 9.55 23.07 -2.76
CA TYR A 48 8.43 23.93 -3.12
C TYR A 48 7.40 24.03 -1.99
N LEU A 49 6.99 22.90 -1.38
CA LEU A 49 6.00 22.91 -0.29
C LEU A 49 6.46 23.77 0.88
N LYS A 50 7.73 23.66 1.28
CA LYS A 50 8.33 24.49 2.35
C LYS A 50 8.30 25.98 2.04
N SER A 51 8.49 26.34 0.78
CA SER A 51 8.55 27.76 0.35
C SER A 51 7.17 28.34 -0.02
N SER A 52 6.20 27.51 -0.35
CA SER A 52 4.89 27.93 -0.86
C SER A 52 3.97 28.50 0.23
N GLY A 53 4.14 28.07 1.48
CA GLY A 53 3.24 28.39 2.59
C GLY A 53 1.84 27.79 2.47
N LYS A 54 1.59 26.94 1.46
CA LYS A 54 0.30 26.28 1.27
C LYS A 54 0.10 25.16 2.29
N PRO A 55 -1.12 25.02 2.86
CA PRO A 55 -1.48 23.87 3.67
C PRO A 55 -1.29 22.54 2.90
N VAL A 56 -0.75 21.55 3.57
CA VAL A 56 -0.47 20.23 3.00
C VAL A 56 -1.17 19.14 3.81
N VAL A 57 -1.94 18.30 3.15
CA VAL A 57 -2.42 17.03 3.71
C VAL A 57 -1.67 15.90 3.05
N TRP A 58 -1.06 15.02 3.83
CA TRP A 58 -0.36 13.86 3.28
C TRP A 58 -0.97 12.57 3.79
N THR A 59 -1.70 11.85 2.92
CA THR A 59 -2.26 10.54 3.23
C THR A 59 -1.23 9.44 2.96
N LEU A 60 -0.84 8.74 4.02
CA LEU A 60 0.06 7.60 3.97
C LEU A 60 -0.72 6.30 3.76
N HIS A 61 -0.29 5.50 2.79
CA HIS A 61 -0.86 4.17 2.48
C HIS A 61 0.11 3.03 2.83
N ASP A 62 1.36 3.37 3.11
CA ASP A 62 2.44 2.45 3.51
C ASP A 62 3.52 3.19 4.30
N CYS A 63 4.62 2.49 4.59
CA CYS A 63 5.67 3.00 5.46
C CYS A 63 6.82 3.70 4.72
N TRP A 64 6.77 3.82 3.38
CA TRP A 64 7.89 4.36 2.60
C TRP A 64 8.30 5.77 3.03
N ALA A 65 7.34 6.59 3.45
CA ALA A 65 7.58 7.98 3.83
C ALA A 65 8.64 8.12 4.94
N PHE A 66 8.70 7.18 5.88
CA PHE A 66 9.59 7.24 7.05
C PHE A 66 10.61 6.10 7.12
N THR A 67 10.77 5.30 6.07
CA THR A 67 11.83 4.30 5.94
C THR A 67 12.92 4.75 4.97
N GLY A 68 14.06 4.09 4.96
CA GLY A 68 15.13 4.37 3.99
C GLY A 68 14.91 3.74 2.63
N HIS A 69 14.09 2.68 2.55
CA HIS A 69 13.90 1.90 1.33
C HIS A 69 12.49 1.33 1.20
N CYS A 70 12.11 0.42 2.10
CA CYS A 70 10.95 -0.45 1.97
C CYS A 70 9.61 0.26 2.26
N CYS A 71 8.53 -0.25 1.63
CA CYS A 71 7.16 0.19 1.92
C CYS A 71 6.55 -0.58 3.10
N HIS A 72 7.03 -1.79 3.38
CA HIS A 72 6.53 -2.67 4.43
C HIS A 72 7.69 -3.40 5.13
N PHE A 73 7.67 -3.46 6.43
CA PHE A 73 8.73 -4.07 7.25
C PHE A 73 8.21 -5.01 8.34
N SER A 74 6.90 -5.05 8.58
CA SER A 74 6.29 -5.80 9.69
C SER A 74 6.54 -7.31 9.61
N ALA A 75 6.52 -7.91 8.41
CA ALA A 75 6.75 -9.34 8.23
C ALA A 75 8.14 -9.79 8.70
N ILE A 76 9.15 -8.92 8.63
CA ILE A 76 10.53 -9.17 9.07
C ILE A 76 10.85 -8.52 10.42
N LYS A 77 9.88 -7.87 11.06
CA LYS A 77 10.00 -7.21 12.36
C LYS A 77 11.21 -6.25 12.43
N CYS A 78 11.44 -5.47 11.36
CA CYS A 78 12.55 -4.53 11.30
C CYS A 78 12.21 -3.24 12.04
N ASP A 79 13.07 -2.83 12.98
CA ASP A 79 12.90 -1.61 13.81
C ASP A 79 13.87 -0.48 13.45
N ARG A 80 14.75 -0.66 12.46
CA ARG A 80 15.77 0.33 12.09
C ARG A 80 15.20 1.69 11.70
N TRP A 81 14.00 1.72 11.13
CA TRP A 81 13.30 2.95 10.74
C TRP A 81 12.99 3.90 11.91
N LYS A 82 12.97 3.40 13.15
CA LYS A 82 12.70 4.23 14.36
C LYS A 82 13.85 5.20 14.64
N THR A 83 15.07 4.78 14.37
CA THR A 83 16.28 5.57 14.64
C THR A 83 16.97 6.01 13.36
N GLN A 84 17.42 5.05 12.57
CA GLN A 84 18.07 5.27 11.27
C GLN A 84 18.12 3.96 10.48
N CYS A 85 17.55 3.94 9.28
CA CYS A 85 17.69 2.80 8.38
C CYS A 85 19.13 2.64 7.88
N HIS A 86 19.60 1.40 7.81
CA HIS A 86 20.86 0.97 7.20
C HIS A 86 20.77 -0.52 6.88
N ASP A 87 21.66 -1.06 6.01
CA ASP A 87 21.74 -2.49 5.66
C ASP A 87 20.36 -3.15 5.47
N CYS A 88 19.58 -2.59 4.54
CA CYS A 88 18.16 -2.95 4.41
C CYS A 88 17.97 -4.43 4.03
N PRO A 89 17.37 -5.27 4.91
CA PRO A 89 17.17 -6.69 4.62
C PRO A 89 16.14 -6.91 3.50
N GLN A 90 15.37 -5.87 3.16
CA GLN A 90 14.34 -5.91 2.10
C GLN A 90 14.75 -5.19 0.82
N ARG A 91 16.03 -4.90 0.61
CA ARG A 91 16.49 -4.17 -0.59
C ARG A 91 16.04 -4.80 -1.91
N HIS A 92 15.79 -6.11 -1.93
CA HIS A 92 15.30 -6.84 -3.11
C HIS A 92 13.76 -6.91 -3.21
N SER A 93 13.05 -6.43 -2.18
CA SER A 93 11.60 -6.25 -2.20
C SER A 93 11.24 -4.86 -2.78
N TYR A 94 9.96 -4.64 -3.08
CA TYR A 94 9.52 -3.35 -3.64
C TYR A 94 9.77 -2.18 -2.67
N PRO A 95 10.36 -1.09 -3.17
CA PRO A 95 10.93 -0.80 -4.48
C PRO A 95 12.33 -1.42 -4.66
N ALA A 96 12.43 -2.55 -5.39
CA ALA A 96 13.63 -3.40 -5.43
C ALA A 96 14.89 -2.67 -5.93
N SER A 97 16.04 -2.94 -5.27
CA SER A 97 17.35 -2.41 -5.66
C SER A 97 18.47 -3.46 -5.54
N TYR A 98 19.47 -3.35 -6.39
CA TYR A 98 20.73 -4.10 -6.29
C TYR A 98 21.72 -3.45 -5.31
N VAL A 99 21.58 -2.15 -5.07
CA VAL A 99 22.43 -1.34 -4.19
C VAL A 99 21.62 -0.96 -2.95
N ASP A 100 22.23 -0.94 -1.80
CA ASP A 100 21.63 -0.44 -0.57
C ASP A 100 22.06 1.01 -0.32
N ARG A 101 21.10 1.91 -0.35
CA ARG A 101 21.24 3.32 0.06
C ARG A 101 20.23 3.69 1.16
N SER A 102 19.73 2.71 1.88
CA SER A 102 18.68 2.92 2.88
C SER A 102 19.09 3.97 3.94
N GLU A 103 20.36 3.99 4.34
CA GLU A 103 20.88 5.00 5.26
C GLU A 103 20.78 6.43 4.67
N SER A 104 21.40 6.65 3.53
CA SER A 104 21.40 7.97 2.89
C SER A 104 20.01 8.44 2.48
N ASN A 105 19.14 7.53 2.04
CA ASN A 105 17.75 7.84 1.71
C ASN A 105 16.94 8.20 2.95
N TYR A 106 17.17 7.50 4.08
CA TYR A 106 16.49 7.80 5.34
C TYR A 106 16.83 9.21 5.81
N LEU A 107 18.11 9.53 5.91
CA LEU A 107 18.57 10.86 6.33
C LEU A 107 18.04 11.96 5.41
N ARG A 108 18.12 11.74 4.09
CA ARG A 108 17.64 12.70 3.11
C ARG A 108 16.11 12.90 3.19
N LYS A 109 15.34 11.82 3.33
CA LYS A 109 13.88 11.92 3.50
C LYS A 109 13.52 12.60 4.81
N LYS A 110 14.19 12.28 5.91
CA LYS A 110 14.01 12.96 7.18
C LYS A 110 14.20 14.48 7.01
N GLN A 111 15.30 14.92 6.40
CA GLN A 111 15.55 16.34 6.15
C GLN A 111 14.49 16.98 5.24
N LEU A 112 14.02 16.28 4.22
CA LEU A 112 13.05 16.81 3.25
C LEU A 112 11.63 16.86 3.84
N PHE A 113 11.22 15.81 4.52
CA PHE A 113 9.82 15.63 4.95
C PHE A 113 9.53 16.24 6.32
N THR A 114 10.54 16.75 7.03
CA THR A 114 10.36 17.58 8.24
C THR A 114 10.33 19.07 7.88
N ASP A 115 9.85 19.91 8.81
CA ASP A 115 9.82 21.38 8.71
C ASP A 115 8.95 21.95 7.55
N VAL A 116 7.91 21.23 7.12
CA VAL A 116 6.83 21.82 6.32
C VAL A 116 5.85 22.46 7.28
N LYS A 117 5.68 23.79 7.19
CA LYS A 117 5.06 24.62 8.23
C LYS A 117 3.63 24.22 8.58
N ASP A 118 2.81 23.93 7.58
CA ASP A 118 1.40 23.57 7.73
C ASP A 118 1.14 22.24 7.03
N MET A 119 1.58 21.15 7.66
CA MET A 119 1.38 19.80 7.14
C MET A 119 0.66 18.93 8.16
N HIS A 120 -0.41 18.28 7.72
CA HIS A 120 -1.16 17.25 8.42
C HIS A 120 -0.97 15.90 7.77
N ILE A 121 -0.77 14.87 8.58
CA ILE A 121 -0.63 13.49 8.10
C ILE A 121 -1.93 12.74 8.37
N VAL A 122 -2.42 12.10 7.33
CA VAL A 122 -3.54 11.16 7.42
C VAL A 122 -3.01 9.74 7.23
N THR A 123 -3.46 8.81 8.04
CA THR A 123 -3.17 7.38 7.90
C THR A 123 -4.45 6.61 7.62
N VAL A 124 -4.36 5.56 6.81
CA VAL A 124 -5.54 4.78 6.40
C VAL A 124 -5.92 3.67 7.39
N SER A 125 -5.18 3.57 8.50
CA SER A 125 -5.46 2.62 9.58
C SER A 125 -4.82 3.05 10.88
N LYS A 126 -5.40 2.63 12.01
CA LYS A 126 -4.84 2.87 13.34
C LYS A 126 -3.44 2.27 13.50
N TRP A 127 -3.23 1.09 12.93
CA TRP A 127 -1.90 0.46 12.89
C TRP A 127 -0.85 1.37 12.23
N LEU A 128 -1.17 1.99 11.09
CA LEU A 128 -0.24 2.89 10.40
C LEU A 128 -0.04 4.19 11.18
N GLU A 129 -1.07 4.70 11.86
CA GLU A 129 -0.95 5.85 12.76
C GLU A 129 0.04 5.57 13.88
N ASP A 130 -0.13 4.44 14.58
CA ASP A 130 0.70 4.07 15.73
C ASP A 130 2.19 3.93 15.34
N ILE A 131 2.47 3.43 14.14
CA ILE A 131 3.83 3.36 13.61
C ILE A 131 4.33 4.75 13.19
N THR A 132 3.53 5.54 12.49
CA THR A 132 3.92 6.88 12.04
C THR A 132 4.26 7.78 13.21
N ARG A 133 3.54 7.68 14.33
CA ARG A 133 3.83 8.40 15.58
C ARG A 133 5.17 8.03 16.23
N GLN A 134 5.77 6.89 15.88
CA GLN A 134 7.11 6.46 16.33
C GLN A 134 8.22 6.89 15.36
N SER A 135 7.89 7.53 14.24
CA SER A 135 8.84 7.97 13.22
C SER A 135 9.18 9.46 13.35
N TYR A 136 10.10 9.95 12.53
CA TYR A 136 10.43 11.38 12.45
C TYR A 136 9.24 12.25 11.95
N LEU A 137 8.15 11.64 11.47
CA LEU A 137 6.94 12.35 11.08
C LEU A 137 6.03 12.65 12.28
N SER A 138 6.35 12.17 13.49
CA SER A 138 5.58 12.42 14.72
C SER A 138 5.47 13.88 15.14
N GLN A 139 6.27 14.75 14.55
CA GLN A 139 6.19 16.19 14.78
C GLN A 139 4.91 16.84 14.20
N TYR A 140 4.25 16.19 13.26
CA TYR A 140 3.02 16.68 12.63
C TYR A 140 1.77 16.17 13.34
N PRO A 141 0.64 16.88 13.24
CA PRO A 141 -0.66 16.31 13.54
C PRO A 141 -0.89 15.06 12.68
N ILE A 142 -1.28 13.95 13.32
CA ILE A 142 -1.54 12.68 12.65
C ILE A 142 -2.94 12.21 13.02
N GLU A 143 -3.74 11.88 12.02
CA GLU A 143 -5.11 11.40 12.19
C GLU A 143 -5.37 10.17 11.32
N THR A 144 -6.21 9.26 11.82
CA THR A 144 -6.65 8.10 11.04
C THR A 144 -7.97 8.40 10.33
N ILE A 145 -7.95 8.36 9.01
CA ILE A 145 -9.15 8.38 8.17
C ILE A 145 -9.12 7.12 7.32
N TYR A 146 -10.01 6.17 7.61
CA TYR A 146 -10.08 4.90 6.88
C TYR A 146 -10.46 5.11 5.41
N ASN A 147 -9.98 4.22 4.54
CA ASN A 147 -10.39 4.23 3.14
C ASN A 147 -11.90 4.06 3.02
N GLY A 148 -12.52 4.92 2.24
CA GLY A 148 -13.94 4.83 1.92
C GLY A 148 -14.22 3.72 0.91
N ILE A 149 -15.47 3.26 0.91
CA ILE A 149 -16.02 2.33 -0.07
C ILE A 149 -17.38 2.85 -0.53
N ASP A 150 -17.71 2.63 -1.80
CA ASP A 150 -19.03 2.98 -2.32
C ASP A 150 -20.08 1.96 -1.83
N THR A 151 -20.83 2.35 -0.79
CA THR A 151 -21.88 1.54 -0.19
C THR A 151 -23.14 1.42 -1.05
N SER A 152 -23.28 2.21 -2.11
CA SER A 152 -24.34 2.03 -3.09
C SER A 152 -24.10 0.79 -3.96
N ILE A 153 -22.83 0.44 -4.17
CA ILE A 153 -22.36 -0.72 -4.93
C ILE A 153 -22.12 -1.91 -3.98
N PHE A 154 -21.27 -1.72 -2.97
CA PHE A 154 -20.88 -2.77 -2.02
C PHE A 154 -21.88 -2.84 -0.86
N LYS A 155 -22.96 -3.56 -1.08
CA LYS A 155 -24.01 -3.84 -0.10
C LYS A 155 -24.44 -5.31 -0.20
N PRO A 156 -24.97 -5.90 0.86
CA PRO A 156 -25.51 -7.26 0.79
C PRO A 156 -26.52 -7.38 -0.37
N THR A 157 -26.28 -8.31 -1.27
CA THR A 157 -27.11 -8.56 -2.45
C THR A 157 -27.46 -10.04 -2.54
N LYS A 158 -28.54 -10.34 -3.24
CA LYS A 158 -28.86 -11.73 -3.57
C LYS A 158 -27.77 -12.29 -4.49
N SER A 159 -27.07 -13.33 -4.03
CA SER A 159 -25.96 -13.96 -4.76
C SER A 159 -26.30 -15.41 -5.08
N ASN A 160 -25.91 -15.88 -6.27
CA ASN A 160 -25.99 -17.26 -6.70
C ASN A 160 -24.58 -17.89 -6.85
N ILE A 161 -23.56 -17.28 -6.24
CA ILE A 161 -22.16 -17.70 -6.39
C ILE A 161 -21.93 -19.13 -5.88
N LYS A 162 -22.62 -19.53 -4.80
CA LYS A 162 -22.54 -20.91 -4.28
C LYS A 162 -23.06 -21.95 -5.27
N GLU A 163 -24.09 -21.61 -6.02
CA GLU A 163 -24.65 -22.48 -7.06
C GLU A 163 -23.71 -22.56 -8.26
N LYS A 164 -23.19 -21.41 -8.72
CA LYS A 164 -22.20 -21.32 -9.80
C LYS A 164 -20.94 -22.14 -9.51
N LEU A 165 -20.52 -22.19 -8.24
CA LEU A 165 -19.34 -22.94 -7.80
C LEU A 165 -19.63 -24.38 -7.37
N GLY A 166 -20.90 -24.83 -7.36
CA GLY A 166 -21.28 -26.17 -6.94
C GLY A 166 -21.14 -26.47 -5.44
N ILE A 167 -21.17 -25.43 -4.58
CA ILE A 167 -20.86 -25.51 -3.14
C ILE A 167 -22.03 -25.13 -2.25
N LYS A 168 -23.27 -25.44 -2.68
CA LYS A 168 -24.55 -24.97 -2.09
C LYS A 168 -24.62 -25.00 -0.56
N ASN A 169 -24.15 -26.05 0.08
CA ASN A 169 -24.28 -26.27 1.52
C ASN A 169 -23.04 -25.90 2.33
N ARG A 170 -22.01 -25.33 1.71
CA ARG A 170 -20.75 -25.00 2.37
C ARG A 170 -20.65 -23.51 2.69
N LYS A 171 -19.95 -23.19 3.77
CA LYS A 171 -19.57 -21.81 4.13
C LYS A 171 -18.32 -21.43 3.37
N ILE A 172 -18.31 -20.23 2.78
CA ILE A 172 -17.16 -19.71 2.02
C ILE A 172 -16.23 -18.97 2.97
N ILE A 173 -14.94 -19.29 2.91
CA ILE A 173 -13.84 -18.45 3.42
C ILE A 173 -13.25 -17.74 2.20
N LEU A 174 -13.55 -16.46 2.06
CA LEU A 174 -13.19 -15.68 0.88
C LEU A 174 -11.84 -15.01 1.05
N GLY A 175 -10.98 -15.14 0.04
CA GLY A 175 -9.78 -14.33 -0.11
C GLY A 175 -9.82 -13.56 -1.45
N VAL A 176 -9.60 -12.24 -1.40
CA VAL A 176 -9.57 -11.39 -2.59
C VAL A 176 -8.28 -10.59 -2.63
N ALA A 177 -7.56 -10.67 -3.74
CA ALA A 177 -6.39 -9.82 -3.97
C ALA A 177 -6.22 -9.53 -5.47
N SER A 178 -5.78 -8.32 -5.80
CA SER A 178 -5.43 -7.98 -7.20
C SER A 178 -4.20 -8.75 -7.70
N THR A 179 -3.31 -9.10 -6.79
CA THR A 179 -2.11 -9.93 -7.03
C THR A 179 -1.79 -10.68 -5.75
N TRP A 180 -1.78 -12.00 -5.82
CA TRP A 180 -1.44 -12.85 -4.69
C TRP A 180 0.07 -12.98 -4.53
N SER A 181 0.54 -12.73 -3.32
CA SER A 181 1.94 -12.82 -2.91
C SER A 181 2.04 -13.37 -1.48
N ILE A 182 3.24 -13.55 -0.97
CA ILE A 182 3.48 -13.92 0.43
C ILE A 182 2.81 -12.90 1.37
N ASN A 183 2.94 -11.61 1.08
CA ASN A 183 2.36 -10.54 1.90
C ASN A 183 0.82 -10.48 1.84
N LYS A 184 0.19 -11.18 0.90
CA LYS A 184 -1.28 -11.28 0.79
C LYS A 184 -1.82 -12.58 1.38
N GLY A 185 -0.96 -13.37 2.04
CA GLY A 185 -1.38 -14.54 2.80
C GLY A 185 -1.76 -15.78 1.96
N LEU A 186 -1.35 -15.89 0.69
CA LEU A 186 -1.68 -17.06 -0.13
C LEU A 186 -1.26 -18.37 0.56
N LYS A 187 -0.07 -18.38 1.16
CA LYS A 187 0.44 -19.54 1.89
C LYS A 187 -0.40 -19.84 3.13
N ASP A 188 -0.87 -18.81 3.82
CA ASP A 188 -1.68 -18.95 5.02
C ASP A 188 -3.05 -19.56 4.70
N PHE A 189 -3.66 -19.18 3.57
CA PHE A 189 -4.88 -19.83 3.08
C PHE A 189 -4.67 -21.34 2.75
N ILE A 190 -3.50 -21.68 2.19
CA ILE A 190 -3.17 -23.09 1.90
C ILE A 190 -3.00 -23.90 3.21
N GLU A 191 -2.36 -23.30 4.22
CA GLU A 191 -2.24 -23.94 5.54
C GLU A 191 -3.59 -24.01 6.25
N LEU A 192 -4.39 -22.96 6.23
CA LEU A 192 -5.74 -22.92 6.78
C LEU A 192 -6.61 -24.06 6.22
N ASN A 193 -6.46 -24.35 4.93
CA ASN A 193 -7.22 -25.41 4.27
C ASN A 193 -7.00 -26.81 4.89
N LYS A 194 -5.87 -27.04 5.55
CA LYS A 194 -5.59 -28.28 6.28
C LYS A 194 -6.32 -28.40 7.61
N LEU A 195 -6.85 -27.28 8.13
CA LEU A 195 -7.43 -27.15 9.46
C LEU A 195 -8.96 -27.05 9.43
N ILE A 196 -9.55 -26.67 8.29
CA ILE A 196 -11.00 -26.49 8.17
C ILE A 196 -11.71 -27.83 7.90
N THR A 197 -12.97 -27.91 8.38
CA THR A 197 -13.84 -29.07 8.13
C THR A 197 -14.48 -29.01 6.75
N SER A 198 -15.16 -30.09 6.34
CA SER A 198 -15.88 -30.19 5.07
C SER A 198 -17.02 -29.16 4.90
N ASP A 199 -17.49 -28.57 6.01
CA ASP A 199 -18.52 -27.53 5.98
C ASP A 199 -18.04 -26.20 5.40
N TYR A 200 -16.73 -26.03 5.26
CA TYR A 200 -16.10 -24.85 4.72
C TYR A 200 -15.42 -25.12 3.39
N VAL A 201 -15.32 -24.08 2.57
CA VAL A 201 -14.53 -24.06 1.35
C VAL A 201 -13.79 -22.73 1.24
N ILE A 202 -12.53 -22.78 0.85
CA ILE A 202 -11.76 -21.57 0.57
C ILE A 202 -11.95 -21.21 -0.90
N VAL A 203 -12.33 -19.95 -1.14
CA VAL A 203 -12.45 -19.37 -2.49
C VAL A 203 -11.48 -18.19 -2.59
N LEU A 204 -10.55 -18.26 -3.53
CA LEU A 204 -9.53 -17.23 -3.73
C LEU A 204 -9.72 -16.55 -5.09
N VAL A 205 -9.97 -15.24 -5.09
CA VAL A 205 -10.17 -14.42 -6.29
C VAL A 205 -8.92 -13.59 -6.58
N GLY A 206 -8.54 -13.49 -7.86
CA GLY A 206 -7.41 -12.70 -8.33
C GLY A 206 -6.11 -13.48 -8.51
N LEU A 207 -6.18 -14.80 -8.60
CA LEU A 207 -5.04 -15.67 -8.85
C LEU A 207 -4.61 -15.68 -10.32
N SER A 208 -3.32 -15.84 -10.55
CA SER A 208 -2.81 -16.17 -11.89
C SER A 208 -3.12 -17.61 -12.26
N LYS A 209 -3.17 -17.91 -13.58
CA LYS A 209 -3.37 -19.28 -14.08
C LYS A 209 -2.36 -20.28 -13.51
N GLN A 210 -1.11 -19.84 -13.29
CA GLN A 210 -0.06 -20.69 -12.70
C GLN A 210 -0.31 -20.98 -11.22
N GLN A 211 -0.81 -20.01 -10.48
CA GLN A 211 -1.17 -20.19 -9.06
C GLN A 211 -2.36 -21.12 -8.92
N ILE A 212 -3.40 -20.96 -9.74
CA ILE A 212 -4.59 -21.83 -9.74
C ILE A 212 -4.18 -23.30 -9.94
N LYS A 213 -3.29 -23.58 -10.90
CA LYS A 213 -2.80 -24.96 -11.16
C LYS A 213 -2.04 -25.60 -9.99
N LYS A 214 -1.53 -24.80 -9.06
CA LYS A 214 -0.74 -25.25 -7.90
C LYS A 214 -1.56 -25.32 -6.61
N LEU A 215 -2.83 -24.93 -6.65
CA LEU A 215 -3.69 -24.99 -5.47
C LEU A 215 -4.05 -26.45 -5.11
N PRO A 216 -4.22 -26.75 -3.82
CA PRO A 216 -4.88 -27.98 -3.39
C PRO A 216 -6.28 -28.11 -4.00
N ASN A 217 -6.73 -29.33 -4.30
CA ASN A 217 -7.99 -29.62 -5.00
C ASN A 217 -9.25 -29.10 -4.28
N ASN A 218 -9.18 -28.88 -2.99
CA ASN A 218 -10.29 -28.39 -2.16
C ASN A 218 -10.29 -26.87 -1.93
N ILE A 219 -9.38 -26.13 -2.59
CA ILE A 219 -9.42 -24.67 -2.68
C ILE A 219 -9.89 -24.27 -4.09
N ILE A 220 -10.91 -23.46 -4.18
CA ILE A 220 -11.42 -22.93 -5.44
C ILE A 220 -10.62 -21.67 -5.76
N GLY A 221 -9.80 -21.72 -6.80
CA GLY A 221 -9.03 -20.58 -7.30
C GLY A 221 -9.69 -19.97 -8.52
N LEU A 222 -9.90 -18.65 -8.49
CA LEU A 222 -10.46 -17.88 -9.57
C LEU A 222 -9.48 -16.80 -10.03
N SER A 223 -9.48 -16.49 -11.32
CA SER A 223 -8.83 -15.31 -11.84
C SER A 223 -9.60 -14.04 -11.43
N ARG A 224 -9.30 -12.91 -12.05
CA ARG A 224 -10.05 -11.67 -11.76
C ARG A 224 -11.52 -11.83 -12.12
N THR A 225 -12.41 -11.20 -11.33
CA THR A 225 -13.83 -11.04 -11.66
C THR A 225 -13.97 -10.24 -12.96
N LYS A 226 -15.07 -10.45 -13.66
CA LYS A 226 -15.38 -9.76 -14.93
C LYS A 226 -15.66 -8.27 -14.68
N ASP A 227 -16.38 -8.00 -13.61
CA ASP A 227 -16.77 -6.65 -13.22
C ASP A 227 -16.93 -6.55 -11.69
N VAL A 228 -17.32 -5.37 -11.22
CA VAL A 228 -17.53 -5.09 -9.80
C VAL A 228 -18.73 -5.82 -9.22
N ASN A 229 -19.77 -6.06 -10.01
CA ASN A 229 -20.99 -6.73 -9.52
C ASN A 229 -20.70 -8.19 -9.18
N GLU A 230 -19.92 -8.88 -10.02
CA GLU A 230 -19.46 -10.23 -9.71
C GLU A 230 -18.63 -10.25 -8.41
N LEU A 231 -17.82 -9.23 -8.16
CA LEU A 231 -17.08 -9.11 -6.91
C LEU A 231 -18.01 -8.90 -5.70
N VAL A 232 -19.06 -8.08 -5.84
CA VAL A 232 -20.08 -7.88 -4.80
C VAL A 232 -20.82 -9.20 -4.49
N GLU A 233 -21.12 -10.04 -5.49
CA GLU A 233 -21.71 -11.35 -5.26
C GLU A 233 -20.84 -12.26 -4.37
N PHE A 234 -19.50 -12.17 -4.47
CA PHE A 234 -18.59 -12.91 -3.60
C PHE A 234 -18.59 -12.42 -2.15
N TYR A 235 -18.85 -11.13 -1.93
CA TYR A 235 -18.92 -10.54 -0.59
C TYR A 235 -20.31 -10.69 0.08
N SER A 236 -21.31 -11.11 -0.66
CA SER A 236 -22.70 -11.28 -0.22
C SER A 236 -23.02 -12.73 0.14
#